data_f344420b252beb15a66905eebaec56e2
#
_entry.id   f344420b252beb15a66905eebaec56e2
#
_cell.length_a   1.000
_cell.length_b   1.000
_cell.length_c   1.000
_cell.angle_alpha   90.00
_cell.angle_beta   90.00
_cell.angle_gamma   90.00
#
_symmetry.space_group_name_H-M   'P 1'
#
loop_
_entity.id
_entity.type
_entity.pdbx_description
1 polymer ?
#
loop_
_entity_poly.entity_id
_entity_poly.type
_entity_poly.pdbx_seq_one_letter_code
_entity_poly.pdbx_strand_id
1 'polypeptide(L)'
;LTRWGFLPWPTGTAVTIMHIPAIIGAILEGPIVGGAIGLIFGLFSVLQAAIAPTGPGDVIFTNPLISVLPRLLFAPAAWLVWVALKRWPIAGMVATGAIGSLLHSGMVLGMIGLLGVYPWPVIGATFVANGIPEMIVSIVLVTAVTGAWMGIAVGRKKGSDL
;
A
#
# COMPACT_ATOMS: atom_id res chain seq x y z
N LEU A 1 4.07 -20.73 4.15
CA LEU A 1 3.82 -19.33 3.91
C LEU A 1 2.76 -18.85 4.90
N THR A 2 3.03 -17.76 5.60
CA THR A 2 2.17 -17.24 6.67
C THR A 2 1.14 -16.27 6.10
N ARG A 3 -0.04 -16.20 6.70
CA ARG A 3 -1.09 -15.21 6.36
C ARG A 3 -0.81 -13.81 6.96
N TRP A 4 0.43 -13.55 7.34
CA TRP A 4 0.84 -12.27 7.92
C TRP A 4 0.70 -11.16 6.87
N GLY A 5 0.02 -10.08 7.25
CA GLY A 5 -0.27 -8.96 6.36
C GLY A 5 -1.65 -8.98 5.70
N PHE A 6 -2.44 -10.03 5.94
CA PHE A 6 -3.85 -10.10 5.54
C PHE A 6 -4.72 -9.99 6.78
N LEU A 7 -5.47 -8.90 6.89
CA LEU A 7 -6.45 -8.70 7.95
C LEU A 7 -7.82 -9.20 7.45
N PRO A 8 -8.43 -10.19 8.13
CA PRO A 8 -9.77 -10.63 7.75
C PRO A 8 -10.75 -9.47 7.86
N TRP A 9 -11.55 -9.25 6.81
CA TRP A 9 -12.51 -8.17 6.76
C TRP A 9 -13.94 -8.74 6.63
N PRO A 10 -14.97 -8.08 7.19
CA PRO A 10 -16.36 -8.60 7.19
C PRO A 10 -16.95 -8.83 5.79
N THR A 11 -16.38 -8.21 4.75
CA THR A 11 -16.82 -8.39 3.35
C THR A 11 -16.36 -9.71 2.71
N GLY A 12 -15.62 -10.55 3.45
CA GLY A 12 -15.05 -11.80 2.92
C GLY A 12 -13.76 -11.64 2.12
N THR A 13 -13.31 -10.39 1.94
CA THR A 13 -12.02 -10.06 1.34
C THR A 13 -11.02 -9.67 2.43
N ALA A 14 -9.73 -9.95 2.23
CA ALA A 14 -8.71 -9.54 3.20
C ALA A 14 -8.20 -8.13 2.88
N VAL A 15 -8.13 -7.28 3.88
CA VAL A 15 -7.40 -6.00 3.82
C VAL A 15 -5.91 -6.30 3.91
N THR A 16 -5.11 -5.82 2.95
CA THR A 16 -3.66 -6.04 2.96
C THR A 16 -2.91 -4.83 3.49
N ILE A 17 -1.94 -5.09 4.37
CA ILE A 17 -1.01 -4.06 4.90
C ILE A 17 0.40 -4.20 4.31
N MET A 18 0.61 -5.15 3.40
CA MET A 18 1.93 -5.48 2.85
C MET A 18 2.52 -4.37 1.96
N HIS A 19 1.69 -3.45 1.46
CA HIS A 19 2.14 -2.30 0.68
C HIS A 19 2.72 -1.17 1.54
N ILE A 20 2.38 -1.12 2.84
CA ILE A 20 2.78 -0.04 3.76
C ILE A 20 4.29 0.07 3.93
N PRO A 21 5.07 -1.02 4.12
CA PRO A 21 6.53 -0.94 4.19
C PRO A 21 7.18 -0.29 2.97
N ALA A 22 6.61 -0.48 1.77
CA ALA A 22 7.14 0.14 0.56
C ALA A 22 6.90 1.66 0.54
N ILE A 23 5.75 2.13 1.05
CA ILE A 23 5.47 3.56 1.21
C ILE A 23 6.41 4.18 2.24
N ILE A 24 6.60 3.52 3.39
CA ILE A 24 7.52 3.98 4.44
C ILE A 24 8.95 4.05 3.90
N GLY A 25 9.43 3.00 3.21
CA GLY A 25 10.74 2.98 2.58
C GLY A 25 10.90 4.09 1.54
N ALA A 26 9.85 4.40 0.78
CA ALA A 26 9.88 5.50 -0.19
C ALA A 26 10.00 6.87 0.50
N ILE A 27 9.32 7.09 1.63
CA ILE A 27 9.41 8.34 2.40
C ILE A 27 10.78 8.52 3.03
N LEU A 28 11.32 7.46 3.66
CA LEU A 28 12.55 7.54 4.47
C LEU A 28 13.82 7.49 3.61
N GLU A 29 13.86 6.60 2.63
CA GLU A 29 15.07 6.25 1.88
C GLU A 29 14.96 6.59 0.37
N GLY A 30 13.79 7.06 -0.06
CA GLY A 30 13.58 7.48 -1.45
C GLY A 30 12.94 6.42 -2.37
N PRO A 31 12.71 6.81 -3.64
CA PRO A 31 11.88 6.04 -4.56
C PRO A 31 12.51 4.70 -4.96
N ILE A 32 13.83 4.60 -4.98
CA ILE A 32 14.54 3.35 -5.34
C ILE A 32 14.30 2.29 -4.27
N VAL A 33 14.44 2.65 -2.99
CA VAL A 33 14.22 1.72 -1.87
C VAL A 33 12.74 1.34 -1.79
N GLY A 34 11.83 2.30 -1.91
CA GLY A 34 10.40 2.02 -1.97
C GLY A 34 10.03 1.08 -3.11
N GLY A 35 10.59 1.31 -4.30
CA GLY A 35 10.41 0.45 -5.48
C GLY A 35 10.99 -0.96 -5.27
N ALA A 36 12.18 -1.08 -4.67
CA ALA A 36 12.79 -2.37 -4.35
C ALA A 36 11.95 -3.19 -3.36
N ILE A 37 11.43 -2.57 -2.30
CA ILE A 37 10.51 -3.21 -1.36
C ILE A 37 9.23 -3.64 -2.08
N GLY A 38 8.68 -2.78 -2.95
CA GLY A 38 7.52 -3.07 -3.78
C GLY A 38 7.77 -4.25 -4.75
N LEU A 39 8.96 -4.33 -5.35
CA LEU A 39 9.38 -5.45 -6.20
C LEU A 39 9.41 -6.76 -5.41
N ILE A 40 10.03 -6.77 -4.23
CA ILE A 40 10.08 -7.95 -3.35
C ILE A 40 8.66 -8.38 -2.99
N PHE A 41 7.80 -7.44 -2.63
CA PHE A 41 6.38 -7.70 -2.36
C PHE A 41 5.68 -8.32 -3.57
N GLY A 42 5.90 -7.79 -4.78
CA GLY A 42 5.32 -8.32 -6.01
C GLY A 42 5.77 -9.73 -6.34
N LEU A 43 7.06 -10.02 -6.22
CA LEU A 43 7.64 -11.36 -6.39
C LEU A 43 7.09 -12.35 -5.36
N PHE A 44 6.99 -11.92 -4.10
CA PHE A 44 6.38 -12.74 -3.05
C PHE A 44 4.90 -13.04 -3.35
N SER A 45 4.15 -12.08 -3.90
CA SER A 45 2.76 -12.30 -4.31
C SER A 45 2.64 -13.37 -5.41
N VAL A 46 3.53 -13.35 -6.41
CA VAL A 46 3.57 -14.40 -7.44
C VAL A 46 3.84 -15.76 -6.82
N LEU A 47 4.87 -15.84 -5.96
CA LEU A 47 5.25 -17.08 -5.29
C LEU A 47 4.12 -17.62 -4.41
N GLN A 48 3.49 -16.76 -3.62
CA GLN A 48 2.35 -17.09 -2.76
C GLN A 48 1.18 -17.63 -3.59
N ALA A 49 0.82 -16.95 -4.67
CA ALA A 49 -0.26 -17.37 -5.55
C ALA A 49 0.01 -18.71 -6.24
N ALA A 50 1.29 -18.99 -6.57
CA ALA A 50 1.67 -20.23 -7.25
C ALA A 50 1.74 -21.44 -6.31
N ILE A 51 2.20 -21.25 -5.05
CA ILE A 51 2.50 -22.36 -4.15
C ILE A 51 1.39 -22.58 -3.11
N ALA A 52 0.79 -21.48 -2.61
CA ALA A 52 -0.17 -21.54 -1.50
C ALA A 52 -1.27 -20.48 -1.68
N PRO A 53 -2.10 -20.55 -2.73
CA PRO A 53 -3.21 -19.64 -2.91
C PRO A 53 -4.18 -19.77 -1.73
N THR A 54 -4.68 -18.63 -1.23
CA THR A 54 -5.64 -18.59 -0.12
C THR A 54 -7.08 -18.72 -0.60
N GLY A 55 -7.31 -18.55 -1.91
CA GLY A 55 -8.61 -18.70 -2.55
C GLY A 55 -8.50 -18.73 -4.09
N PRO A 56 -9.59 -19.03 -4.78
CA PRO A 56 -9.60 -19.10 -6.26
C PRO A 56 -9.20 -17.78 -6.94
N GLY A 57 -9.46 -16.65 -6.29
CA GLY A 57 -9.09 -15.32 -6.78
C GLY A 57 -7.59 -15.04 -6.73
N ASP A 58 -6.84 -15.78 -5.93
CA ASP A 58 -5.39 -15.53 -5.79
C ASP A 58 -4.59 -16.01 -7.00
N VAL A 59 -5.13 -16.96 -7.75
CA VAL A 59 -4.44 -17.53 -8.94
C VAL A 59 -4.11 -16.44 -9.98
N ILE A 60 -4.91 -15.38 -10.05
CA ILE A 60 -4.65 -14.26 -10.96
C ILE A 60 -3.31 -13.55 -10.67
N PHE A 61 -2.85 -13.60 -9.41
CA PHE A 61 -1.58 -12.99 -9.00
C PHE A 61 -0.35 -13.81 -9.39
N THR A 62 -0.50 -14.97 -10.02
CA THR A 62 0.61 -15.66 -10.70
C THR A 62 1.10 -14.88 -11.92
N ASN A 63 0.27 -13.98 -12.47
CA ASN A 63 0.67 -13.12 -13.58
C ASN A 63 1.56 -11.97 -13.07
N PRO A 64 2.82 -11.85 -13.52
CA PRO A 64 3.73 -10.79 -13.09
C PRO A 64 3.25 -9.37 -13.42
N LEU A 65 2.47 -9.19 -14.50
CA LEU A 65 1.90 -7.89 -14.86
C LEU A 65 0.90 -7.40 -13.81
N ILE A 66 0.17 -8.31 -13.17
CA ILE A 66 -0.78 -7.99 -12.10
C ILE A 66 -0.06 -7.84 -10.77
N SER A 67 0.94 -8.69 -10.51
CA SER A 67 1.58 -8.77 -9.20
C SER A 67 2.82 -7.89 -9.06
N VAL A 68 3.71 -7.87 -10.06
CA VAL A 68 5.01 -7.22 -9.93
C VAL A 68 4.95 -5.77 -10.39
N LEU A 69 4.42 -5.52 -11.58
CA LEU A 69 4.46 -4.19 -12.19
C LEU A 69 3.80 -3.10 -11.33
N PRO A 70 2.57 -3.27 -10.82
CA PRO A 70 1.95 -2.28 -9.93
C PRO A 70 2.74 -2.05 -8.65
N ARG A 71 3.28 -3.14 -8.06
CA ARG A 71 4.02 -3.08 -6.78
C ARG A 71 5.38 -2.41 -6.93
N LEU A 72 6.01 -2.53 -8.08
CA LEU A 72 7.24 -1.82 -8.39
C LEU A 72 7.01 -0.30 -8.53
N LEU A 73 5.87 0.11 -9.09
CA LEU A 73 5.65 1.49 -9.51
C LEU A 73 4.93 2.37 -8.47
N PHE A 74 4.02 1.80 -7.65
CA PHE A 74 3.18 2.62 -6.76
C PHE A 74 3.99 3.38 -5.70
N ALA A 75 5.05 2.78 -5.13
CA ALA A 75 5.82 3.40 -4.07
C ALA A 75 6.71 4.56 -4.58
N PRO A 76 7.41 4.45 -5.72
CA PRO A 76 8.02 5.60 -6.38
C PRO A 76 7.03 6.70 -6.75
N ALA A 77 5.83 6.35 -7.21
CA ALA A 77 4.79 7.34 -7.50
C ALA A 77 4.27 8.03 -6.23
N ALA A 78 4.08 7.29 -5.13
CA ALA A 78 3.72 7.85 -3.83
C ALA A 78 4.82 8.77 -3.27
N TRP A 79 6.09 8.47 -3.53
CA TRP A 79 7.21 9.33 -3.13
C TRP A 79 7.12 10.75 -3.71
N LEU A 80 6.58 10.91 -4.92
CA LEU A 80 6.37 12.24 -5.50
C LEU A 80 5.42 13.11 -4.66
N VAL A 81 4.41 12.49 -4.04
CA VAL A 81 3.49 13.17 -3.11
C VAL A 81 4.26 13.65 -1.88
N TRP A 82 5.12 12.79 -1.33
CA TRP A 82 5.98 13.15 -0.21
C TRP A 82 6.89 14.34 -0.55
N VAL A 83 7.57 14.30 -1.68
CA VAL A 83 8.47 15.39 -2.11
C VAL A 83 7.73 16.71 -2.26
N ALA A 84 6.52 16.68 -2.79
CA ALA A 84 5.68 17.86 -2.96
C ALA A 84 5.25 18.49 -1.62
N LEU A 85 5.04 17.64 -0.60
CA LEU A 85 4.45 18.05 0.69
C LEU A 85 5.41 17.97 1.88
N LYS A 86 6.69 17.62 1.68
CA LYS A 86 7.68 17.40 2.77
C LYS A 86 7.91 18.63 3.66
N ARG A 87 7.62 19.84 3.18
CA ARG A 87 7.66 21.06 4.00
C ARG A 87 6.59 21.10 5.10
N TRP A 88 5.53 20.26 4.95
CA TRP A 88 4.50 20.03 5.97
C TRP A 88 4.52 18.55 6.36
N PRO A 89 5.45 18.10 7.19
CA PRO A 89 5.78 16.68 7.33
C PRO A 89 4.58 15.82 7.72
N ILE A 90 3.73 16.25 8.65
CA ILE A 90 2.54 15.50 9.05
C ILE A 90 1.56 15.38 7.88
N ALA A 91 1.24 16.49 7.22
CA ALA A 91 0.36 16.47 6.05
C ALA A 91 0.94 15.65 4.90
N GLY A 92 2.26 15.73 4.69
CA GLY A 92 2.98 14.92 3.71
C GLY A 92 2.88 13.43 3.99
N MET A 93 3.10 12.99 5.24
CA MET A 93 2.97 11.58 5.63
C MET A 93 1.53 11.07 5.46
N VAL A 94 0.54 11.83 5.92
CA VAL A 94 -0.88 11.50 5.77
C VAL A 94 -1.26 11.38 4.29
N ALA A 95 -0.93 12.38 3.49
CA ALA A 95 -1.24 12.39 2.05
C ALA A 95 -0.52 11.25 1.31
N THR A 96 0.76 10.99 1.62
CA THR A 96 1.53 9.91 0.99
C THR A 96 0.98 8.54 1.39
N GLY A 97 0.60 8.36 2.65
CA GLY A 97 -0.06 7.13 3.11
C GLY A 97 -1.40 6.88 2.40
N ALA A 98 -2.23 7.93 2.29
CA ALA A 98 -3.52 7.85 1.61
C ALA A 98 -3.37 7.56 0.11
N ILE A 99 -2.65 8.42 -0.59
CA ILE A 99 -2.49 8.33 -2.05
C ILE A 99 -1.69 7.10 -2.44
N GLY A 100 -0.66 6.73 -1.67
CA GLY A 100 0.13 5.53 -1.91
C GLY A 100 -0.70 4.25 -1.81
N SER A 101 -1.59 4.13 -0.83
CA SER A 101 -2.52 3.01 -0.70
C SER A 101 -3.51 2.96 -1.87
N LEU A 102 -4.10 4.11 -2.24
CA LEU A 102 -5.03 4.19 -3.38
C LEU A 102 -4.33 3.87 -4.71
N LEU A 103 -3.08 4.33 -4.90
CA LEU A 103 -2.27 4.00 -6.07
C LEU A 103 -1.99 2.50 -6.14
N HIS A 104 -1.62 1.87 -5.01
CA HIS A 104 -1.40 0.43 -4.97
C HIS A 104 -2.66 -0.33 -5.40
N SER A 105 -3.79 -0.09 -4.74
CA SER A 105 -5.05 -0.79 -5.05
C SER A 105 -5.57 -0.45 -6.45
N GLY A 106 -5.46 0.81 -6.87
CA GLY A 106 -5.87 1.26 -8.20
C GLY A 106 -5.04 0.66 -9.33
N MET A 107 -3.71 0.59 -9.18
CA MET A 107 -2.83 -0.02 -10.19
C MET A 107 -3.05 -1.54 -10.30
N VAL A 108 -3.22 -2.24 -9.16
CA VAL A 108 -3.46 -3.69 -9.16
C VAL A 108 -4.81 -4.01 -9.78
N LEU A 109 -5.87 -3.39 -9.30
CA LEU A 109 -7.23 -3.61 -9.79
C LEU A 109 -7.39 -3.10 -11.23
N GLY A 110 -6.76 -1.98 -11.57
CA GLY A 110 -6.71 -1.46 -12.92
C GLY A 110 -6.05 -2.44 -13.89
N MET A 111 -4.94 -3.08 -13.50
CA MET A 111 -4.29 -4.10 -14.32
C MET A 111 -5.18 -5.34 -14.53
N ILE A 112 -5.89 -5.77 -13.47
CA ILE A 112 -6.88 -6.86 -13.55
C ILE A 112 -7.97 -6.54 -14.58
N GLY A 113 -8.47 -5.29 -14.59
CA GLY A 113 -9.47 -4.82 -15.55
C GLY A 113 -8.94 -4.72 -16.98
N LEU A 114 -7.74 -4.16 -17.15
CA LEU A 114 -7.10 -4.01 -18.46
C LEU A 114 -6.82 -5.36 -19.13
N LEU A 115 -6.51 -6.39 -18.33
CA LEU A 115 -6.32 -7.76 -18.81
C LEU A 115 -7.63 -8.53 -18.98
N GLY A 116 -8.79 -7.90 -18.72
CA GLY A 116 -10.10 -8.50 -18.90
C GLY A 116 -10.41 -9.65 -17.92
N VAL A 117 -9.69 -9.74 -16.78
CA VAL A 117 -9.89 -10.82 -15.80
C VAL A 117 -11.20 -10.66 -15.06
N TYR A 118 -11.55 -9.42 -14.68
CA TYR A 118 -12.83 -9.08 -14.06
C TYR A 118 -13.50 -7.88 -14.73
N PRO A 119 -14.85 -7.82 -14.73
CA PRO A 119 -15.59 -6.66 -15.24
C PRO A 119 -15.34 -5.41 -14.40
N TRP A 120 -15.32 -4.23 -15.05
CA TRP A 120 -15.08 -2.93 -14.38
C TRP A 120 -16.00 -2.63 -13.20
N PRO A 121 -17.31 -2.98 -13.20
CA PRO A 121 -18.17 -2.78 -12.03
C PRO A 121 -17.70 -3.56 -10.79
N VAL A 122 -17.20 -4.78 -10.98
CA VAL A 122 -16.64 -5.61 -9.88
C VAL A 122 -15.36 -4.97 -9.35
N ILE A 123 -14.50 -4.48 -10.25
CA ILE A 123 -13.26 -3.78 -9.89
C ILE A 123 -13.56 -2.52 -9.07
N GLY A 124 -14.51 -1.72 -9.52
CA GLY A 124 -14.94 -0.50 -8.81
C GLY A 124 -15.49 -0.81 -7.41
N ALA A 125 -16.35 -1.82 -7.30
CA ALA A 125 -16.89 -2.27 -6.01
C ALA A 125 -15.78 -2.76 -5.07
N THR A 126 -14.83 -3.56 -5.57
CA THR A 126 -13.68 -4.06 -4.80
C THR A 126 -12.77 -2.91 -4.37
N PHE A 127 -12.51 -1.94 -5.25
CA PHE A 127 -11.69 -0.77 -4.94
C PHE A 127 -12.29 0.03 -3.78
N VAL A 128 -13.59 0.26 -3.77
CA VAL A 128 -14.26 0.99 -2.68
C VAL A 128 -14.27 0.15 -1.40
N ALA A 129 -14.64 -1.12 -1.49
CA ALA A 129 -14.80 -1.99 -0.32
C ALA A 129 -13.49 -2.26 0.41
N ASN A 130 -12.37 -2.39 -0.30
CA ASN A 130 -11.06 -2.70 0.28
C ASN A 130 -10.15 -1.48 0.33
N GLY A 131 -10.12 -0.65 -0.71
CA GLY A 131 -9.21 0.49 -0.82
C GLY A 131 -9.44 1.54 0.26
N ILE A 132 -10.68 1.78 0.68
CA ILE A 132 -10.98 2.75 1.76
C ILE A 132 -10.43 2.26 3.12
N PRO A 133 -10.73 1.04 3.58
CA PRO A 133 -10.12 0.51 4.81
C PRO A 133 -8.59 0.44 4.75
N GLU A 134 -8.02 0.00 3.63
CA GLU A 134 -6.56 -0.06 3.43
C GLU A 134 -5.93 1.33 3.51
N MET A 135 -6.56 2.34 2.92
CA MET A 135 -6.13 3.72 3.00
C MET A 135 -6.10 4.25 4.43
N ILE A 136 -7.14 3.98 5.23
CA ILE A 136 -7.20 4.43 6.62
C ILE A 136 -6.07 3.80 7.44
N VAL A 137 -5.87 2.48 7.32
CA VAL A 137 -4.79 1.77 8.01
C VAL A 137 -3.43 2.27 7.54
N SER A 138 -3.26 2.53 6.24
CA SER A 138 -2.03 3.07 5.67
C SER A 138 -1.71 4.46 6.21
N ILE A 139 -2.67 5.37 6.28
CA ILE A 139 -2.48 6.71 6.88
C ILE A 139 -1.96 6.58 8.31
N VAL A 140 -2.60 5.75 9.14
CA VAL A 140 -2.23 5.58 10.54
C VAL A 140 -0.82 5.01 10.68
N LEU A 141 -0.52 3.90 9.99
CA LEU A 141 0.77 3.21 10.13
C LEU A 141 1.91 4.01 9.48
N VAL A 142 1.72 4.58 8.29
CA VAL A 142 2.74 5.42 7.65
C VAL A 142 3.05 6.62 8.54
N THR A 143 2.03 7.34 9.03
CA THR A 143 2.24 8.54 9.85
C THR A 143 2.89 8.19 11.19
N ALA A 144 2.46 7.11 11.85
CA ALA A 144 3.01 6.70 13.13
C ALA A 144 4.49 6.26 13.01
N VAL A 145 4.81 5.39 12.05
CA VAL A 145 6.16 4.85 11.90
C VAL A 145 7.13 5.91 11.39
N THR A 146 6.79 6.63 10.31
CA THR A 146 7.67 7.67 9.77
C THR A 146 7.79 8.85 10.72
N GLY A 147 6.71 9.24 11.42
CA GLY A 147 6.73 10.29 12.43
C GLY A 147 7.63 9.94 13.61
N ALA A 148 7.53 8.72 14.12
CA ALA A 148 8.41 8.23 15.19
C ALA A 148 9.88 8.19 14.75
N TRP A 149 10.16 7.71 13.53
CA TRP A 149 11.51 7.67 12.98
C TRP A 149 12.13 9.06 12.80
N MET A 150 11.34 10.02 12.31
CA MET A 150 11.79 11.40 12.10
C MET A 150 11.81 12.23 13.39
N GLY A 151 11.46 11.66 14.54
CA GLY A 151 11.38 12.37 15.82
C GLY A 151 10.28 13.45 15.86
N ILE A 152 9.30 13.36 14.96
CA ILE A 152 8.18 14.30 14.90
C ILE A 152 7.16 13.89 15.94
N ALA A 153 6.97 14.72 16.97
CA ALA A 153 5.97 14.50 18.02
C ALA A 153 4.55 14.73 17.46
N VAL A 154 3.97 13.70 16.88
CA VAL A 154 2.58 13.71 16.43
C VAL A 154 1.70 13.78 17.70
N GLY A 155 1.07 14.93 17.92
CA GLY A 155 0.14 15.13 19.04
C GLY A 155 0.74 15.60 20.38
N ARG A 156 2.03 15.89 20.46
CA ARG A 156 2.59 16.57 21.62
C ARG A 156 2.11 18.02 21.61
N LYS A 157 1.05 18.34 22.37
CA LYS A 157 0.81 19.72 22.81
C LYS A 157 2.11 20.19 23.46
N LYS A 158 2.66 21.34 23.02
CA LYS A 158 3.59 22.13 23.83
C LYS A 158 2.84 22.44 25.12
N GLY A 159 2.97 21.57 26.10
CA GLY A 159 2.39 21.68 27.40
C GLY A 159 3.49 21.98 28.37
N SER A 160 3.49 23.22 28.78
CA SER A 160 3.95 23.75 30.06
C SER A 160 5.31 23.26 30.53
N ASP A 161 6.32 24.06 30.25
CA ASP A 161 7.36 24.34 31.23
C ASP A 161 6.68 24.84 32.52
N LEU A 162 6.52 23.96 33.47
CA LEU A 162 6.36 24.26 34.88
C LEU A 162 7.48 23.57 35.64
#